data_d3086aa8d863ffcc29e40639d3f243ef
#
_entry.id   d3086aa8d863ffcc29e40639d3f243ef
#
_cell.length_a   1.000
_cell.length_b   1.000
_cell.length_c   1.000
_cell.angle_alpha   90.00
_cell.angle_beta   90.00
_cell.angle_gamma   90.00
#
_symmetry.space_group_name_H-M   'P 1'
#
loop_
_entity.id
_entity.type
_entity.pdbx_description
1 polymer ?
#
loop_
_entity_poly.entity_id
_entity_poly.type
_entity_poly.pdbx_seq_one_letter_code
_entity_poly.pdbx_strand_id
1 'polypeptide(L)'
;ARKEGNDEAKKFQYPMCVLIVFGMVEMFLYYLRKFQQTSILLPIRTLLFIIMLIWIQVSQYYDQYIQKQKVIYLQKIANMDMLTEAMNRNAYEDMVKYLEESDIKLRTTGVVLFDLDNLKVINDNFGHEKGDEALKLCYQCISQAFQNVKNCFRIGGDEFAYVYHSDEKDMIPERLKALELILKKTAETN
;
A
#
# COMPACT_ATOMS: atom_id res chain seq x y z
N ALA A 1 19.73 2.55 -10.97
CA ALA A 1 20.49 1.28 -10.78
C ALA A 1 21.99 1.51 -10.50
N ARG A 2 22.72 2.40 -11.24
CA ARG A 2 24.18 2.59 -11.06
C ARG A 2 24.57 3.46 -9.85
N LYS A 3 23.70 4.38 -9.41
CA LYS A 3 23.90 5.20 -8.19
C LYS A 3 23.56 4.45 -6.90
N GLU A 4 22.53 3.62 -6.91
CA GLU A 4 22.11 2.81 -5.75
C GLU A 4 23.14 1.74 -5.37
N GLY A 5 23.74 1.05 -6.35
CA GLY A 5 24.80 0.07 -6.08
C GLY A 5 26.06 0.68 -5.49
N ASN A 6 26.31 1.97 -5.70
CA ASN A 6 27.48 2.68 -5.14
C ASN A 6 27.24 3.10 -3.68
N ASP A 7 26.00 3.36 -3.28
CA ASP A 7 25.67 3.74 -1.90
C ASP A 7 25.58 2.50 -0.97
N GLU A 8 25.15 1.35 -1.48
CA GLU A 8 25.23 0.09 -0.75
C GLU A 8 26.68 -0.34 -0.53
N ALA A 9 27.52 -0.26 -1.56
CA ALA A 9 28.95 -0.56 -1.43
C ALA A 9 29.64 0.32 -0.40
N LYS A 10 29.29 1.60 -0.31
CA LYS A 10 29.85 2.54 0.70
C LYS A 10 29.44 2.17 2.12
N LYS A 11 28.23 1.65 2.36
CA LYS A 11 27.79 1.20 3.68
C LYS A 11 28.68 0.08 4.24
N PHE A 12 29.22 -0.80 3.38
CA PHE A 12 30.17 -1.85 3.77
C PHE A 12 31.63 -1.38 3.82
N GLN A 13 31.97 -0.35 3.07
CA GLN A 13 33.35 0.14 2.95
C GLN A 13 33.88 0.70 4.28
N TYR A 14 33.10 1.48 5.02
CA TYR A 14 33.49 2.04 6.32
C TYR A 14 33.79 0.96 7.37
N PRO A 15 32.91 -0.04 7.61
CA PRO A 15 33.17 -1.15 8.53
C PRO A 15 34.45 -1.92 8.21
N MET A 16 34.65 -2.20 6.94
CA MET A 16 35.83 -2.92 6.47
C MET A 16 37.11 -2.12 6.67
N CYS A 17 37.08 -0.81 6.42
CA CYS A 17 38.24 0.07 6.69
C CYS A 17 38.58 0.11 8.18
N VAL A 18 37.60 0.19 9.06
CA VAL A 18 37.82 0.18 10.51
C VAL A 18 38.47 -1.12 10.96
N LEU A 19 38.01 -2.28 10.47
CA LEU A 19 38.61 -3.58 10.75
C LEU A 19 40.07 -3.68 10.31
N ILE A 20 40.36 -3.21 9.09
CA ILE A 20 41.72 -3.22 8.52
C ILE A 20 42.63 -2.35 9.39
N VAL A 21 42.20 -1.14 9.74
CA VAL A 21 43.00 -0.22 10.57
C VAL A 21 43.29 -0.83 11.95
N PHE A 22 42.27 -1.40 12.62
CA PHE A 22 42.48 -2.10 13.90
C PHE A 22 43.42 -3.28 13.79
N GLY A 23 43.31 -4.10 12.72
CA GLY A 23 44.22 -5.21 12.48
C GLY A 23 45.67 -4.74 12.26
N MET A 24 45.89 -3.63 11.54
CA MET A 24 47.22 -3.03 11.33
C MET A 24 47.81 -2.53 12.65
N VAL A 25 47.00 -1.87 13.50
CA VAL A 25 47.46 -1.37 14.80
C VAL A 25 47.86 -2.56 15.72
N GLU A 26 47.09 -3.63 15.76
CA GLU A 26 47.43 -4.85 16.54
C GLU A 26 48.73 -5.49 16.05
N MET A 27 48.90 -5.61 14.75
CA MET A 27 50.13 -6.15 14.16
C MET A 27 51.35 -5.29 14.47
N PHE A 28 51.19 -3.96 14.44
CA PHE A 28 52.24 -3.01 14.81
C PHE A 28 52.62 -3.09 16.29
N LEU A 29 51.60 -3.18 17.19
CA LEU A 29 51.82 -3.30 18.64
C LEU A 29 52.49 -4.66 18.99
N TYR A 30 52.11 -5.73 18.31
CA TYR A 30 52.74 -7.04 18.44
C TYR A 30 54.22 -6.99 18.00
N TYR A 31 54.51 -6.35 16.87
CA TYR A 31 55.86 -6.20 16.37
C TYR A 31 56.77 -5.38 17.31
N LEU A 32 56.24 -4.36 17.98
CA LEU A 32 56.98 -3.56 18.96
C LEU A 32 57.22 -4.28 20.29
N ARG A 33 56.76 -5.53 20.48
CA ARG A 33 56.82 -6.30 21.73
C ARG A 33 56.38 -5.54 23.01
N LYS A 34 55.65 -4.48 22.87
CA LYS A 34 55.23 -3.62 23.99
C LYS A 34 53.96 -4.12 24.69
N PHE A 35 53.26 -5.11 24.14
CA PHE A 35 52.00 -5.58 24.68
C PHE A 35 52.03 -7.13 24.88
N GLN A 36 52.25 -7.56 26.10
CA GLN A 36 52.06 -8.95 26.49
C GLN A 36 50.61 -9.36 26.76
N GLN A 37 49.66 -8.35 26.75
CA GLN A 37 48.24 -8.56 26.97
C GLN A 37 47.40 -8.15 25.73
N THR A 38 47.57 -8.87 24.61
CA THR A 38 46.66 -8.71 23.44
C THR A 38 45.24 -9.28 23.70
N SER A 39 45.05 -9.96 24.86
CA SER A 39 43.80 -10.63 25.18
C SER A 39 42.58 -9.74 25.43
N ILE A 40 42.76 -8.47 25.76
CA ILE A 40 41.65 -7.53 26.04
C ILE A 40 41.19 -6.75 24.80
N LEU A 41 42.10 -6.42 23.89
CA LEU A 41 41.78 -5.64 22.69
C LEU A 41 41.00 -6.44 21.64
N LEU A 42 41.27 -7.73 21.54
CA LEU A 42 40.61 -8.63 20.60
C LEU A 42 39.08 -8.73 20.84
N PRO A 43 38.60 -9.03 22.07
CA PRO A 43 37.16 -9.09 22.34
C PRO A 43 36.46 -7.73 22.19
N ILE A 44 37.11 -6.62 22.52
CA ILE A 44 36.54 -5.27 22.35
C ILE A 44 36.33 -5.00 20.85
N ARG A 45 37.32 -5.30 20.01
CA ARG A 45 37.22 -5.15 18.56
C ARG A 45 36.10 -6.02 17.98
N THR A 46 36.02 -7.28 18.36
CA THR A 46 34.96 -8.18 17.90
C THR A 46 33.57 -7.71 18.34
N LEU A 47 33.46 -7.19 19.56
CA LEU A 47 32.20 -6.61 20.05
C LEU A 47 31.77 -5.38 19.22
N LEU A 48 32.68 -4.45 19.00
CA LEU A 48 32.41 -3.25 18.18
C LEU A 48 32.01 -3.63 16.75
N PHE A 49 32.68 -4.66 16.18
CA PHE A 49 32.34 -5.16 14.86
C PHE A 49 30.92 -5.77 14.82
N ILE A 50 30.58 -6.58 15.81
CA ILE A 50 29.23 -7.16 15.91
C ILE A 50 28.17 -6.06 16.06
N ILE A 51 28.41 -5.07 16.93
CA ILE A 51 27.49 -3.94 17.11
C ILE A 51 27.30 -3.21 15.76
N MET A 52 28.36 -2.99 15.03
CA MET A 52 28.31 -2.31 13.73
C MET A 52 27.59 -3.15 12.66
N LEU A 53 27.79 -4.49 12.63
CA LEU A 53 27.02 -5.37 11.75
C LEU A 53 25.53 -5.34 12.08
N ILE A 54 25.17 -5.38 13.38
CA ILE A 54 23.78 -5.28 13.82
C ILE A 54 23.20 -3.92 13.38
N TRP A 55 23.94 -2.83 13.58
CA TRP A 55 23.47 -1.51 13.15
C TRP A 55 23.23 -1.40 11.64
N ILE A 56 24.14 -1.96 10.82
CA ILE A 56 23.95 -2.02 9.36
C ILE A 56 22.71 -2.84 9.01
N GLN A 57 22.53 -4.01 9.64
CA GLN A 57 21.39 -4.89 9.39
C GLN A 57 20.07 -4.20 9.74
N VAL A 58 20.02 -3.53 10.91
CA VAL A 58 18.83 -2.78 11.34
C VAL A 58 18.54 -1.60 10.41
N SER A 59 19.58 -0.86 9.99
CA SER A 59 19.43 0.24 9.05
C SER A 59 18.88 -0.23 7.69
N GLN A 60 19.40 -1.33 7.14
CA GLN A 60 18.89 -1.91 5.89
C GLN A 60 17.44 -2.37 6.01
N TYR A 61 17.11 -3.05 7.13
CA TYR A 61 15.73 -3.48 7.39
C TYR A 61 14.79 -2.27 7.48
N TYR A 62 15.20 -1.20 8.15
CA TYR A 62 14.42 0.03 8.26
C TYR A 62 14.21 0.71 6.90
N ASP A 63 15.28 0.82 6.08
CA ASP A 63 15.18 1.38 4.73
C ASP A 63 14.21 0.56 3.86
N GLN A 64 14.30 -0.77 3.89
CA GLN A 64 13.38 -1.66 3.16
C GLN A 64 11.93 -1.50 3.64
N TYR A 65 11.72 -1.40 4.96
CA TYR A 65 10.40 -1.18 5.54
C TYR A 65 9.78 0.13 5.04
N ILE A 66 10.54 1.24 5.09
CA ILE A 66 10.08 2.55 4.59
C ILE A 66 9.77 2.51 3.09
N GLN A 67 10.62 1.89 2.28
CA GLN A 67 10.36 1.74 0.84
C GLN A 67 9.08 0.92 0.57
N LYS A 68 8.87 -0.16 1.31
CA LYS A 68 7.65 -0.97 1.20
C LYS A 68 6.40 -0.16 1.57
N GLN A 69 6.44 0.61 2.66
CA GLN A 69 5.33 1.48 3.05
C GLN A 69 5.04 2.55 1.98
N LYS A 70 6.09 3.13 1.40
CA LYS A 70 5.96 4.11 0.32
C LYS A 70 5.30 3.51 -0.92
N VAL A 71 5.67 2.29 -1.31
CA VAL A 71 5.05 1.59 -2.46
C VAL A 71 3.57 1.33 -2.18
N ILE A 72 3.21 0.81 -0.99
CA ILE A 72 1.82 0.58 -0.60
C ILE A 72 1.01 1.88 -0.61
N TYR A 73 1.59 2.97 -0.08
CA TYR A 73 0.94 4.29 -0.07
C TYR A 73 0.72 4.83 -1.49
N LEU A 74 1.72 4.72 -2.37
CA LEU A 74 1.60 5.14 -3.76
C LEU A 74 0.55 4.31 -4.51
N GLN A 75 0.50 2.99 -4.29
CA GLN A 75 -0.53 2.12 -4.85
C GLN A 75 -1.93 2.50 -4.33
N LYS A 76 -2.04 2.84 -3.04
CA LYS A 76 -3.31 3.29 -2.47
C LYS A 76 -3.79 4.58 -3.15
N ILE A 77 -2.93 5.60 -3.30
CA ILE A 77 -3.28 6.85 -3.97
C ILE A 77 -3.61 6.62 -5.46
N ALA A 78 -2.85 5.74 -6.14
CA ALA A 78 -3.06 5.48 -7.55
C ALA A 78 -4.39 4.77 -7.84
N ASN A 79 -4.87 3.90 -6.93
CA ASN A 79 -5.97 2.98 -7.20
C ASN A 79 -7.21 3.19 -6.32
N MET A 80 -7.18 4.08 -5.32
CA MET A 80 -8.33 4.35 -4.45
C MET A 80 -8.81 5.78 -4.57
N ASP A 81 -10.10 5.97 -4.44
CA ASP A 81 -10.73 7.28 -4.27
C ASP A 81 -10.54 7.74 -2.82
N MET A 82 -9.94 8.92 -2.63
CA MET A 82 -9.56 9.42 -1.30
C MET A 82 -10.77 9.85 -0.46
N LEU A 83 -11.92 10.11 -1.09
CA LEU A 83 -13.12 10.51 -0.39
C LEU A 83 -13.90 9.31 0.15
N THR A 84 -14.16 8.33 -0.72
CA THR A 84 -15.05 7.19 -0.44
C THR A 84 -14.31 5.93 -0.03
N GLU A 85 -13.00 5.84 -0.30
CA GLU A 85 -12.18 4.62 -0.16
C GLU A 85 -12.58 3.49 -1.14
N ALA A 86 -13.48 3.74 -2.09
CA ALA A 86 -13.71 2.86 -3.23
C ALA A 86 -12.45 2.75 -4.10
N MET A 87 -12.37 1.74 -4.96
CA MET A 87 -11.40 1.75 -6.05
C MET A 87 -11.71 2.95 -6.97
N ASN A 88 -10.69 3.64 -7.47
CA ASN A 88 -10.90 4.81 -8.31
C ASN A 88 -11.06 4.45 -9.79
N ARG A 89 -11.29 5.47 -10.63
CA ARG A 89 -11.44 5.34 -12.08
C ARG A 89 -10.24 4.69 -12.75
N ASN A 90 -9.00 5.02 -12.32
CA ASN A 90 -7.81 4.41 -12.90
C ASN A 90 -7.80 2.90 -12.66
N ALA A 91 -8.15 2.46 -11.45
CA ALA A 91 -8.25 1.04 -11.13
C ALA A 91 -9.36 0.34 -11.94
N TYR A 92 -10.47 1.03 -12.25
CA TYR A 92 -11.51 0.51 -13.12
C TYR A 92 -11.01 0.35 -14.57
N GLU A 93 -10.32 1.35 -15.11
CA GLU A 93 -9.76 1.32 -16.47
C GLU A 93 -8.70 0.21 -16.60
N ASP A 94 -7.84 0.02 -15.60
CA ASP A 94 -6.88 -1.09 -15.54
C ASP A 94 -7.58 -2.46 -15.50
N MET A 95 -8.67 -2.58 -14.74
CA MET A 95 -9.49 -3.80 -14.69
C MET A 95 -10.12 -4.09 -16.05
N VAL A 96 -10.73 -3.11 -16.71
CA VAL A 96 -11.33 -3.26 -18.04
C VAL A 96 -10.28 -3.72 -19.05
N LYS A 97 -9.12 -3.06 -19.08
CA LYS A 97 -8.01 -3.44 -19.95
C LYS A 97 -7.54 -4.88 -19.72
N TYR A 98 -7.39 -5.29 -18.45
CA TYR A 98 -7.05 -6.68 -18.12
C TYR A 98 -8.10 -7.69 -18.59
N LEU A 99 -9.39 -7.32 -18.56
CA LEU A 99 -10.48 -8.16 -19.04
C LEU A 99 -10.48 -8.25 -20.57
N GLU A 100 -10.21 -7.15 -21.27
CA GLU A 100 -10.14 -7.08 -22.74
C GLU A 100 -8.99 -7.94 -23.30
N GLU A 101 -7.87 -8.04 -22.60
CA GLU A 101 -6.75 -8.91 -22.97
C GLU A 101 -7.11 -10.41 -22.94
N SER A 102 -8.24 -10.76 -22.32
CA SER A 102 -8.74 -12.14 -22.22
C SER A 102 -10.20 -12.23 -22.64
N ASP A 103 -10.44 -12.69 -23.85
CA ASP A 103 -11.77 -12.87 -24.45
C ASP A 103 -12.72 -13.71 -23.56
N ILE A 104 -12.19 -14.71 -22.87
CA ILE A 104 -12.96 -15.58 -21.96
C ILE A 104 -13.40 -14.81 -20.72
N LYS A 105 -12.49 -14.02 -20.11
CA LYS A 105 -12.80 -13.23 -18.93
C LYS A 105 -13.82 -12.15 -19.22
N LEU A 106 -13.71 -11.47 -20.36
CA LEU A 106 -14.65 -10.44 -20.76
C LEU A 106 -16.08 -11.02 -20.93
N ARG A 107 -16.23 -12.18 -21.56
CA ARG A 107 -17.54 -12.82 -21.77
C ARG A 107 -18.20 -13.33 -20.50
N THR A 108 -17.42 -13.54 -19.43
CA THR A 108 -17.90 -14.05 -18.14
C THR A 108 -17.98 -12.97 -17.07
N THR A 109 -17.86 -11.70 -17.45
CA THR A 109 -17.88 -10.56 -16.54
C THR A 109 -19.08 -9.67 -16.82
N GLY A 110 -19.74 -9.20 -15.77
CA GLY A 110 -20.80 -8.20 -15.85
C GLY A 110 -20.48 -6.99 -14.99
N VAL A 111 -21.20 -5.89 -15.23
CA VAL A 111 -21.06 -4.64 -14.47
C VAL A 111 -22.42 -4.18 -14.00
N VAL A 112 -22.51 -3.76 -12.73
CA VAL A 112 -23.65 -3.02 -12.19
C VAL A 112 -23.19 -1.59 -12.02
N LEU A 113 -23.96 -0.66 -12.59
CA LEU A 113 -23.71 0.78 -12.45
C LEU A 113 -24.69 1.35 -11.42
N PHE A 114 -24.17 2.24 -10.58
CA PHE A 114 -24.94 3.00 -9.61
C PHE A 114 -24.67 4.49 -9.84
N ASP A 115 -25.71 5.28 -9.69
CA ASP A 115 -25.65 6.74 -9.78
C ASP A 115 -26.32 7.33 -8.54
N LEU A 116 -25.70 8.35 -7.94
CA LEU A 116 -26.28 9.05 -6.80
C LEU A 116 -27.10 10.24 -7.28
N ASP A 117 -28.40 10.03 -7.36
CA ASP A 117 -29.36 11.05 -7.80
C ASP A 117 -29.25 12.34 -6.98
N ASN A 118 -29.35 13.47 -7.68
CA ASN A 118 -29.45 14.81 -7.10
C ASN A 118 -28.28 15.27 -6.22
N LEU A 119 -27.07 14.73 -6.39
CA LEU A 119 -25.87 15.17 -5.66
C LEU A 119 -25.67 16.69 -5.80
N LYS A 120 -25.89 17.24 -6.99
CA LYS A 120 -25.80 18.69 -7.22
C LYS A 120 -26.79 19.48 -6.35
N VAL A 121 -28.01 19.00 -6.22
CA VAL A 121 -29.05 19.65 -5.38
C VAL A 121 -28.64 19.61 -3.90
N ILE A 122 -28.04 18.51 -3.46
CA ILE A 122 -27.50 18.39 -2.09
C ILE A 122 -26.37 19.43 -1.90
N ASN A 123 -25.44 19.51 -2.83
CA ASN A 123 -24.33 20.46 -2.78
C ASN A 123 -24.81 21.93 -2.75
N ASP A 124 -25.76 22.26 -3.62
CA ASP A 124 -26.27 23.61 -3.76
C ASP A 124 -27.08 24.05 -2.51
N ASN A 125 -27.80 23.16 -1.87
CA ASN A 125 -28.65 23.45 -0.70
C ASN A 125 -27.93 23.33 0.64
N PHE A 126 -26.99 22.38 0.77
CA PHE A 126 -26.40 21.98 2.06
C PHE A 126 -24.87 22.10 2.08
N GLY A 127 -24.26 22.46 0.95
CA GLY A 127 -22.80 22.56 0.82
C GLY A 127 -22.11 21.27 0.45
N HIS A 128 -20.88 21.41 -0.05
CA HIS A 128 -20.08 20.27 -0.54
C HIS A 128 -19.76 19.23 0.54
N GLU A 129 -19.62 19.64 1.81
CA GLU A 129 -19.39 18.68 2.91
C GLU A 129 -20.54 17.67 3.03
N LYS A 130 -21.79 18.11 2.85
CA LYS A 130 -22.95 17.20 2.87
C LYS A 130 -23.03 16.32 1.63
N GLY A 131 -22.61 16.81 0.48
CA GLY A 131 -22.45 15.97 -0.71
C GLY A 131 -21.38 14.91 -0.54
N ASP A 132 -20.26 15.25 0.08
CA ASP A 132 -19.19 14.32 0.40
C ASP A 132 -19.65 13.24 1.40
N GLU A 133 -20.43 13.59 2.41
CA GLU A 133 -21.07 12.65 3.33
C GLU A 133 -22.01 11.71 2.59
N ALA A 134 -22.84 12.23 1.68
CA ALA A 134 -23.76 11.44 0.87
C ALA A 134 -23.01 10.41 -0.02
N LEU A 135 -21.92 10.81 -0.64
CA LEU A 135 -21.07 9.93 -1.44
C LEU A 135 -20.42 8.81 -0.61
N LYS A 136 -19.90 9.14 0.59
CA LYS A 136 -19.36 8.15 1.52
C LYS A 136 -20.44 7.14 1.95
N LEU A 137 -21.62 7.65 2.28
CA LEU A 137 -22.75 6.83 2.70
C LEU A 137 -23.23 5.90 1.58
N CYS A 138 -23.33 6.42 0.34
CA CYS A 138 -23.65 5.64 -0.84
C CYS A 138 -22.69 4.47 -1.02
N TYR A 139 -21.39 4.73 -1.00
CA TYR A 139 -20.38 3.66 -1.09
C TYR A 139 -20.47 2.66 0.05
N GLN A 140 -20.70 3.10 1.30
CA GLN A 140 -20.88 2.21 2.44
C GLN A 140 -22.07 1.27 2.26
N CYS A 141 -23.20 1.76 1.77
CA CYS A 141 -24.38 0.94 1.47
C CYS A 141 -24.08 -0.09 0.37
N ILE A 142 -23.42 0.33 -0.72
CA ILE A 142 -23.01 -0.57 -1.81
C ILE A 142 -22.05 -1.65 -1.27
N SER A 143 -21.00 -1.25 -0.54
CA SER A 143 -20.00 -2.18 0.00
C SER A 143 -20.60 -3.20 0.98
N GLN A 144 -21.57 -2.79 1.77
CA GLN A 144 -22.29 -3.67 2.70
C GLN A 144 -23.18 -4.69 1.96
N ALA A 145 -23.85 -4.26 0.89
CA ALA A 145 -24.73 -5.14 0.11
C ALA A 145 -23.93 -6.15 -0.74
N PHE A 146 -22.83 -5.70 -1.34
CA PHE A 146 -22.05 -6.49 -2.30
C PHE A 146 -20.87 -7.24 -1.68
N GLN A 147 -20.42 -6.86 -0.47
CA GLN A 147 -19.41 -7.53 0.35
C GLN A 147 -17.99 -7.62 -0.26
N ASN A 148 -17.81 -7.46 -1.58
CA ASN A 148 -16.53 -7.49 -2.26
C ASN A 148 -16.08 -6.06 -2.66
N VAL A 149 -15.53 -5.34 -1.71
CA VAL A 149 -15.10 -3.93 -1.86
C VAL A 149 -14.03 -3.72 -2.96
N LYS A 150 -13.27 -4.75 -3.29
CA LYS A 150 -12.22 -4.66 -4.33
C LYS A 150 -12.77 -4.56 -5.75
N ASN A 151 -14.01 -4.95 -5.94
CA ASN A 151 -14.70 -4.90 -7.23
C ASN A 151 -15.66 -3.72 -7.33
N CYS A 152 -15.63 -2.80 -6.36
CA CYS A 152 -16.44 -1.60 -6.35
C CYS A 152 -15.57 -0.37 -6.65
N PHE A 153 -15.92 0.37 -7.68
CA PHE A 153 -15.15 1.48 -8.25
C PHE A 153 -15.99 2.76 -8.23
N ARG A 154 -15.39 3.90 -7.90
CA ARG A 154 -15.96 5.21 -8.18
C ARG A 154 -15.39 5.70 -9.51
N ILE A 155 -16.23 5.72 -10.54
CA ILE A 155 -15.83 6.01 -11.93
C ILE A 155 -16.12 7.45 -12.36
N GLY A 156 -16.97 8.16 -11.62
CA GLY A 156 -17.36 9.54 -11.86
C GLY A 156 -17.54 10.31 -10.56
N GLY A 157 -18.11 11.51 -10.65
CA GLY A 157 -18.42 12.34 -9.48
C GLY A 157 -19.42 11.67 -8.54
N ASP A 158 -20.49 11.15 -9.07
CA ASP A 158 -21.63 10.49 -8.43
C ASP A 158 -21.83 9.04 -8.86
N GLU A 159 -20.98 8.55 -9.78
CA GLU A 159 -21.10 7.24 -10.41
C GLU A 159 -20.20 6.20 -9.75
N PHE A 160 -20.79 5.02 -9.45
CA PHE A 160 -20.08 3.86 -8.98
C PHE A 160 -20.33 2.66 -9.92
N ALA A 161 -19.35 1.76 -10.01
CA ALA A 161 -19.44 0.52 -10.76
C ALA A 161 -19.06 -0.66 -9.88
N TYR A 162 -19.79 -1.76 -9.99
CA TYR A 162 -19.42 -3.04 -9.40
C TYR A 162 -19.20 -4.07 -10.51
N VAL A 163 -17.99 -4.62 -10.58
CA VAL A 163 -17.61 -5.64 -11.56
C VAL A 163 -17.75 -7.01 -10.94
N TYR A 164 -18.50 -7.93 -11.59
CA TYR A 164 -18.73 -9.29 -11.11
C TYR A 164 -18.47 -10.33 -12.19
N HIS A 165 -18.08 -11.53 -11.79
CA HIS A 165 -17.96 -12.68 -12.69
C HIS A 165 -19.27 -13.48 -12.78
N SER A 166 -19.36 -14.33 -13.81
CA SER A 166 -20.57 -15.11 -14.12
C SER A 166 -21.06 -16.01 -12.98
N ASP A 167 -20.15 -16.46 -12.10
CA ASP A 167 -20.47 -17.23 -10.89
C ASP A 167 -21.23 -16.42 -9.82
N GLU A 168 -21.09 -15.08 -9.84
CA GLU A 168 -21.81 -14.17 -8.97
C GLU A 168 -23.15 -13.69 -9.58
N LYS A 169 -23.42 -13.97 -10.85
CA LYS A 169 -24.57 -13.42 -11.58
C LYS A 169 -25.91 -13.67 -10.91
N ASP A 170 -26.11 -14.86 -10.39
CA ASP A 170 -27.36 -15.25 -9.77
C ASP A 170 -27.57 -14.58 -8.39
N MET A 171 -26.50 -14.10 -7.76
CA MET A 171 -26.53 -13.36 -6.50
C MET A 171 -26.85 -11.86 -6.67
N ILE A 172 -26.67 -11.31 -7.88
CA ILE A 172 -26.85 -9.87 -8.12
C ILE A 172 -28.26 -9.38 -7.76
N PRO A 173 -29.36 -10.05 -8.14
CA PRO A 173 -30.70 -9.62 -7.76
C PRO A 173 -30.92 -9.58 -6.24
N GLU A 174 -30.37 -10.52 -5.48
CA GLU A 174 -30.48 -10.55 -4.01
C GLU A 174 -29.65 -9.42 -3.38
N ARG A 175 -28.43 -9.16 -3.90
CA ARG A 175 -27.58 -8.04 -3.44
C ARG A 175 -28.24 -6.69 -3.72
N LEU A 176 -28.90 -6.51 -4.86
CA LEU A 176 -29.65 -5.30 -5.18
C LEU A 176 -30.84 -5.09 -4.22
N LYS A 177 -31.58 -6.15 -3.89
CA LYS A 177 -32.64 -6.08 -2.88
C LYS A 177 -32.09 -5.74 -1.49
N ALA A 178 -30.95 -6.32 -1.12
CA ALA A 178 -30.26 -6.00 0.13
C ALA A 178 -29.84 -4.52 0.16
N LEU A 179 -29.30 -3.99 -0.95
CA LEU A 179 -28.95 -2.57 -1.08
C LEU A 179 -30.17 -1.67 -0.88
N GLU A 180 -31.30 -1.98 -1.52
CA GLU A 180 -32.54 -1.21 -1.37
C GLU A 180 -33.01 -1.18 0.10
N LEU A 181 -32.95 -2.31 0.81
CA LEU A 181 -33.31 -2.39 2.24
C LEU A 181 -32.32 -1.55 3.11
N ILE A 182 -31.04 -1.62 2.83
CA ILE A 182 -30.01 -0.82 3.53
C ILE A 182 -30.28 0.66 3.33
N LEU A 183 -30.50 1.10 2.08
CA LEU A 183 -30.78 2.50 1.75
C LEU A 183 -32.04 3.02 2.46
N LYS A 184 -33.15 2.25 2.46
CA LYS A 184 -34.38 2.61 3.18
C LYS A 184 -34.11 2.78 4.68
N LYS A 185 -33.43 1.83 5.29
CA LYS A 185 -33.10 1.87 6.73
C LYS A 185 -32.20 3.06 7.07
N THR A 186 -31.24 3.37 6.20
CA THR A 186 -30.33 4.52 6.37
C THR A 186 -31.06 5.85 6.22
N ALA A 187 -32.05 5.95 5.32
CA ALA A 187 -32.87 7.14 5.14
C ALA A 187 -33.82 7.40 6.34
N GLU A 188 -34.21 6.37 7.09
CA GLU A 188 -35.07 6.53 8.30
C GLU A 188 -34.23 6.98 9.53
N THR A 189 -32.91 6.80 9.51
CA THR A 189 -32.02 7.08 10.66
C THR A 189 -31.26 8.40 10.54
N ASN A 190 -31.26 9.03 9.38
CA ASN A 190 -30.62 10.34 9.12
C ASN A 190 -31.65 11.42 8.78
#